data_1844c707c24a67c1ffc43b1384cae459
#
_entry.id   1844c707c24a67c1ffc43b1384cae459
#
_cell.length_a   1.000
_cell.length_b   1.000
_cell.length_c   1.000
_cell.angle_alpha   90.00
_cell.angle_beta   90.00
_cell.angle_gamma   90.00
#
_symmetry.space_group_name_H-M   'P 1'
#
loop_
_entity.id
_entity.type
_entity.pdbx_description
1 polymer ?
#
loop_
_entity_poly.entity_id
_entity_poly.type
_entity_poly.pdbx_seq_one_letter_code
_entity_poly.pdbx_strand_id
1 'polypeptide(L)'
;MLKISTVEMRNQRRLVLEGKLIWPWTTELRRACEHAWKNLEGRELIVELKNLTVISQQGEYLLAALMNEGIKVRSSGVFAKQVVRQLVRQARSHFPEPTSGEHT
;
A
#
# COMPACT_ATOMS: atom_id res chain seq x y z
N MET A 1 16.47 2.47 -4.77
CA MET A 1 16.03 1.27 -5.47
C MET A 1 14.98 0.55 -4.65
N LEU A 2 14.02 -0.06 -5.32
CA LEU A 2 12.94 -0.78 -4.65
C LEU A 2 12.93 -2.22 -5.16
N LYS A 3 12.90 -3.16 -4.22
CA LYS A 3 12.76 -4.56 -4.56
C LYS A 3 11.34 -4.99 -4.25
N ILE A 4 10.67 -5.58 -5.23
CA ILE A 4 9.32 -6.08 -5.09
C ILE A 4 9.35 -7.58 -5.31
N SER A 5 8.93 -8.33 -4.31
CA SER A 5 8.86 -9.78 -4.40
C SER A 5 7.42 -10.23 -4.26
N THR A 6 7.03 -11.25 -5.01
CA THR A 6 5.67 -11.77 -4.96
C THR A 6 5.68 -13.10 -4.22
N VAL A 7 4.79 -13.23 -3.23
CA VAL A 7 4.64 -14.48 -2.50
C VAL A 7 3.20 -14.95 -2.69
N GLU A 8 3.05 -16.15 -3.22
CA GLU A 8 1.74 -16.75 -3.45
C GLU A 8 1.36 -17.60 -2.27
N MET A 9 0.19 -17.37 -1.75
CA MET A 9 -0.33 -18.14 -0.63
C MET A 9 -1.74 -18.60 -0.96
N ARG A 10 -2.24 -19.54 -0.16
CA ARG A 10 -3.57 -20.09 -0.42
C ARG A 10 -4.66 -19.02 -0.43
N ASN A 11 -4.61 -18.11 0.53
CA ASN A 11 -5.66 -17.11 0.71
C ASN A 11 -5.26 -15.74 0.27
N GLN A 12 -4.02 -15.54 -0.13
CA GLN A 12 -3.56 -14.19 -0.43
C GLN A 12 -2.37 -14.21 -1.37
N ARG A 13 -2.23 -13.13 -2.09
CA ARG A 13 -1.01 -12.85 -2.85
C ARG A 13 -0.36 -11.65 -2.20
N ARG A 14 0.91 -11.78 -1.86
CA ARG A 14 1.60 -10.76 -1.11
C ARG A 14 2.72 -10.15 -1.95
N LEU A 15 2.74 -8.83 -2.06
CA LEU A 15 3.85 -8.10 -2.66
C LEU A 15 4.69 -7.56 -1.52
N VAL A 16 5.94 -8.01 -1.44
CA VAL A 16 6.85 -7.61 -0.36
C VAL A 16 7.78 -6.54 -0.89
N LEU A 17 7.79 -5.38 -0.24
CA LEU A 17 8.59 -4.24 -0.66
C LEU A 17 9.78 -4.05 0.26
N GLU A 18 10.96 -3.86 -0.35
CA GLU A 18 12.18 -3.58 0.39
C GLU A 18 12.93 -2.47 -0.33
N GLY A 19 13.52 -1.55 0.44
CA GLY A 19 14.33 -0.50 -0.12
C GLY A 19 13.69 0.87 0.00
N LYS A 20 13.63 1.58 -1.11
CA LYS A 20 13.17 2.97 -1.12
C LYS A 20 11.97 3.12 -2.04
N LEU A 21 10.86 3.56 -1.49
CA LEU A 21 9.66 3.81 -2.29
C LEU A 21 9.65 5.28 -2.68
N ILE A 22 10.37 5.58 -3.75
CA ILE A 22 10.50 6.92 -4.30
C ILE A 22 10.31 6.81 -5.81
N TRP A 23 10.14 7.96 -6.49
CA TRP A 23 10.09 7.96 -7.94
C TRP A 23 11.44 7.53 -8.50
N PRO A 24 11.53 6.75 -9.55
CA PRO A 24 10.41 6.25 -10.36
C PRO A 24 9.84 4.91 -9.89
N TRP A 25 10.28 4.40 -8.73
CA TRP A 25 9.86 3.09 -8.26
C TRP A 25 8.40 3.05 -7.86
N THR A 26 7.80 4.22 -7.59
CA THR A 26 6.36 4.30 -7.36
C THR A 26 5.58 3.81 -8.57
N THR A 27 6.07 4.11 -9.79
CA THR A 27 5.44 3.62 -11.01
C THR A 27 5.53 2.10 -11.10
N GLU A 28 6.69 1.55 -10.69
CA GLU A 28 6.87 0.11 -10.71
C GLU A 28 5.91 -0.58 -9.74
N LEU A 29 5.71 0.02 -8.59
CA LEU A 29 4.79 -0.56 -7.62
C LEU A 29 3.35 -0.53 -8.15
N ARG A 30 2.94 0.57 -8.75
CA ARG A 30 1.59 0.65 -9.31
C ARG A 30 1.40 -0.43 -10.38
N ARG A 31 2.38 -0.60 -11.23
CA ARG A 31 2.34 -1.60 -12.28
C ARG A 31 2.29 -3.01 -11.71
N ALA A 32 3.11 -3.25 -10.67
CA ALA A 32 3.13 -4.55 -10.01
C ALA A 32 1.78 -4.87 -9.38
N CYS A 33 1.12 -3.88 -8.80
CA CYS A 33 -0.18 -4.08 -8.19
C CYS A 33 -1.25 -4.37 -9.24
N GLU A 34 -1.21 -3.66 -10.36
CA GLU A 34 -2.15 -3.91 -11.45
C GLU A 34 -2.00 -5.31 -11.99
N HIS A 35 -0.77 -5.75 -12.12
CA HIS A 35 -0.50 -7.11 -12.59
C HIS A 35 -0.94 -8.14 -11.55
N ALA A 36 -0.64 -7.89 -10.30
CA ALA A 36 -0.95 -8.82 -9.22
C ALA A 36 -2.44 -8.91 -8.95
N TRP A 37 -3.20 -7.91 -9.34
CA TRP A 37 -4.65 -7.91 -9.16
C TRP A 37 -5.33 -8.93 -10.05
N LYS A 38 -4.68 -9.30 -11.15
CA LYS A 38 -5.26 -10.25 -12.10
C LYS A 38 -5.14 -11.67 -11.57
N ASN A 39 -6.15 -12.47 -11.83
CA ASN A 39 -6.14 -13.89 -11.48
C ASN A 39 -5.97 -14.13 -9.99
N LEU A 40 -6.51 -13.24 -9.16
CA LEU A 40 -6.49 -13.46 -7.72
C LEU A 40 -7.35 -14.63 -7.30
N GLU A 41 -8.42 -14.89 -8.04
CA GLU A 41 -9.27 -16.04 -7.78
C GLU A 41 -9.83 -16.04 -6.36
N GLY A 42 -10.28 -14.89 -5.93
CA GLY A 42 -10.87 -14.74 -4.60
C GLY A 42 -9.89 -14.51 -3.48
N ARG A 43 -8.60 -14.52 -3.77
CA ARG A 43 -7.59 -14.26 -2.75
C ARG A 43 -7.45 -12.75 -2.52
N GLU A 44 -6.89 -12.42 -1.37
CA GLU A 44 -6.61 -11.02 -1.05
C GLU A 44 -5.27 -10.61 -1.63
N LEU A 45 -5.17 -9.35 -2.02
CA LEU A 45 -3.89 -8.78 -2.41
C LEU A 45 -3.37 -7.93 -1.25
N ILE A 46 -2.16 -8.25 -0.81
CA ILE A 46 -1.55 -7.58 0.34
C ILE A 46 -0.20 -7.01 -0.10
N VAL A 47 0.04 -5.75 0.27
CA VAL A 47 1.34 -5.12 0.08
C VAL A 47 2.01 -5.08 1.45
N GLU A 48 3.13 -5.75 1.57
CA GLU A 48 3.86 -5.82 2.83
C GLU A 48 5.10 -4.95 2.77
N LEU A 49 5.21 -3.99 3.67
CA LEU A 49 6.36 -3.09 3.76
C LEU A 49 7.35 -3.73 4.72
N LYS A 50 8.31 -4.47 4.17
CA LYS A 50 9.22 -5.26 5.01
C LYS A 50 10.41 -4.45 5.48
N ASN A 51 11.18 -3.92 4.55
CA ASN A 51 12.38 -3.18 4.90
C ASN A 51 12.45 -1.90 4.08
N LEU A 52 11.43 -1.05 4.22
CA LEU A 52 11.47 0.24 3.55
C LEU A 52 12.24 1.21 4.44
N THR A 53 13.21 1.86 3.84
CA THR A 53 14.04 2.85 4.54
C THR A 53 13.64 4.27 4.21
N VAL A 54 13.00 4.48 3.07
CA VAL A 54 12.55 5.80 2.64
C VAL A 54 11.23 5.65 1.92
N ILE A 55 10.29 6.51 2.24
CA ILE A 55 9.02 6.60 1.53
C ILE A 55 8.78 8.07 1.23
N SER A 56 8.74 8.42 -0.06
CA SER A 56 8.49 9.80 -0.45
C SER A 56 7.01 10.13 -0.29
N GLN A 57 6.69 11.40 -0.40
CA GLN A 57 5.30 11.82 -0.34
C GLN A 57 4.48 11.16 -1.44
N GLN A 58 5.05 11.04 -2.63
CA GLN A 58 4.38 10.34 -3.72
C GLN A 58 4.16 8.87 -3.37
N GLY A 59 5.14 8.27 -2.70
CA GLY A 59 5.00 6.89 -2.25
C GLY A 59 3.87 6.74 -1.25
N GLU A 60 3.75 7.69 -0.33
CA GLU A 60 2.66 7.67 0.63
C GLU A 60 1.31 7.83 -0.05
N TYR A 61 1.21 8.73 -1.02
CA TYR A 61 -0.03 8.90 -1.76
C TYR A 61 -0.42 7.63 -2.50
N LEU A 62 0.57 6.97 -3.10
CA LEU A 62 0.31 5.74 -3.82
C LEU A 62 -0.20 4.66 -2.88
N LEU A 63 0.45 4.48 -1.73
CA LEU A 63 0.01 3.47 -0.77
C LEU A 63 -1.40 3.77 -0.28
N ALA A 64 -1.71 5.02 -0.02
CA ALA A 64 -3.05 5.40 0.39
C ALA A 64 -4.07 5.08 -0.70
N ALA A 65 -3.72 5.35 -1.95
CA ALA A 65 -4.61 5.04 -3.07
C ALA A 65 -4.85 3.54 -3.18
N LEU A 66 -3.80 2.75 -3.00
CA LEU A 66 -3.93 1.29 -3.03
C LEU A 66 -4.87 0.80 -1.94
N MET A 67 -4.76 1.38 -0.75
CA MET A 67 -5.65 1.00 0.35
C MET A 67 -7.10 1.31 0.01
N ASN A 68 -7.33 2.43 -0.66
CA ASN A 68 -8.69 2.80 -1.05
C ASN A 68 -9.24 1.93 -2.17
N GLU A 69 -8.36 1.27 -2.90
CA GLU A 69 -8.77 0.32 -3.93
C GLU A 69 -9.04 -1.07 -3.37
N GLY A 70 -8.87 -1.25 -2.08
CA GLY A 70 -9.15 -2.52 -1.45
C GLY A 70 -7.92 -3.37 -1.18
N ILE A 71 -6.74 -2.87 -1.47
CA ILE A 71 -5.51 -3.60 -1.22
C ILE A 71 -5.09 -3.36 0.23
N LYS A 72 -4.77 -4.43 0.93
CA LYS A 72 -4.31 -4.31 2.31
C LYS A 72 -2.84 -3.98 2.34
N VAL A 73 -2.47 -3.06 3.21
CA VAL A 73 -1.07 -2.67 3.39
C VAL A 73 -0.65 -3.04 4.81
N ARG A 74 0.39 -3.84 4.92
CA ARG A 74 0.93 -4.27 6.21
C ARG A 74 2.37 -3.81 6.35
N SER A 75 2.83 -3.76 7.58
CA SER A 75 4.21 -3.37 7.84
C SER A 75 4.82 -4.27 8.89
N SER A 76 6.16 -4.46 8.80
CA SER A 76 6.90 -5.24 9.78
C SER A 76 8.04 -4.42 10.31
N GLY A 77 8.07 -3.53 11.01
CA GLY A 77 9.11 -2.65 11.50
C GLY A 77 8.52 -1.36 12.03
N VAL A 78 9.24 -0.72 12.92
CA VAL A 78 8.71 0.46 13.60
C VAL A 78 8.45 1.59 12.62
N PHE A 79 9.41 1.84 11.75
CA PHE A 79 9.28 2.92 10.77
C PHE A 79 8.06 2.71 9.88
N ALA A 80 7.95 1.51 9.32
CA ALA A 80 6.85 1.23 8.40
C ALA A 80 5.51 1.21 9.11
N LYS A 81 5.47 0.77 10.36
CA LYS A 81 4.23 0.78 11.12
C LYS A 81 3.71 2.20 11.32
N GLN A 82 4.61 3.13 11.62
CA GLN A 82 4.20 4.51 11.78
C GLN A 82 3.66 5.10 10.48
N VAL A 83 4.33 4.77 9.37
CA VAL A 83 3.88 5.24 8.07
C VAL A 83 2.50 4.70 7.74
N VAL A 84 2.29 3.42 7.95
CA VAL A 84 0.99 2.81 7.67
C VAL A 84 -0.10 3.44 8.53
N ARG A 85 0.20 3.68 9.79
CA ARG A 85 -0.76 4.33 10.69
C ARG A 85 -1.15 5.71 10.18
N GLN A 86 -0.16 6.44 9.70
CA GLN A 86 -0.38 7.77 9.15
C GLN A 86 -1.19 7.68 7.86
N LEU A 87 -0.90 6.69 7.03
CA LEU A 87 -1.62 6.49 5.77
C LEU A 87 -3.10 6.18 5.99
N VAL A 88 -3.40 5.37 7.01
CA VAL A 88 -4.78 5.07 7.34
C VAL A 88 -5.50 6.36 7.70
N ARG A 89 -4.85 7.22 8.47
CA ARG A 89 -5.42 8.49 8.85
C ARG A 89 -5.65 9.40 7.65
N GLN A 90 -4.69 9.44 6.75
CA GLN A 90 -4.81 10.24 5.53
C GLN A 90 -5.94 9.74 4.64
N ALA A 91 -6.06 8.44 4.50
CA ALA A 91 -7.11 7.87 3.68
C ALA A 91 -8.48 8.27 4.19
N ARG A 92 -8.65 8.25 5.50
CA ARG A 92 -9.91 8.66 6.09
C ARG A 92 -10.20 10.14 5.87
N SER A 93 -9.16 10.96 5.92
CA SER A 93 -9.32 12.39 5.70
C SER A 93 -9.59 12.70 4.24
N HIS A 94 -8.88 11.99 3.36
CA HIS A 94 -8.97 12.26 1.94
C HIS A 94 -10.32 11.85 1.35
N PHE A 95 -10.96 10.88 1.95
CA PHE A 95 -12.23 10.36 1.49
C PHE A 95 -13.24 10.50 2.59
N PRO A 96 -13.63 11.75 2.87
CA PRO A 96 -14.54 12.01 3.98
C PRO A 96 -15.87 11.35 3.76
N GLU A 97 -16.43 10.91 4.84
CA GLU A 97 -17.75 10.35 4.79
C GLU A 97 -18.73 11.41 4.36
N PRO A 98 -19.72 11.04 3.61
CA PRO A 98 -20.75 12.01 3.23
C PRO A 98 -21.35 12.69 4.44
N THR A 99 -21.43 11.96 5.53
CA THR A 99 -22.06 12.50 6.71
C THR A 99 -21.16 13.35 7.53
N SER A 100 -19.87 13.17 7.37
CA SER A 100 -18.97 13.92 8.24
C SER A 100 -19.03 15.39 7.98
N GLY A 101 -19.39 15.70 6.79
CA GLY A 101 -19.49 17.11 6.52
C GLY A 101 -20.56 17.71 7.33
N GLU A 102 -21.29 16.87 7.73
CA GLU A 102 -22.14 17.36 8.29
C GLU A 102 -22.11 17.46 9.40
N HIS A 103 -21.89 17.36 9.82
CA HIS A 103 -22.05 17.54 10.95
C HIS A 103 -21.42 18.43 11.34
N THR A 104 -21.43 18.60 10.95
CA THR A 104 -21.17 19.40 11.21
C THR A 104 -21.43 19.90 11.39
#